data_d5dcf14583ee732e52905b615bc94a6c
#
_entry.id   d5dcf14583ee732e52905b615bc94a6c
#
_cell.length_a   1.000
_cell.length_b   1.000
_cell.length_c   1.000
_cell.angle_alpha   90.00
_cell.angle_beta   90.00
_cell.angle_gamma   90.00
#
_symmetry.space_group_name_H-M   'P 1'
#
loop_
_entity.id
_entity.type
_entity.pdbx_description
1 polymer ?
#
loop_
_entity_poly.entity_id
_entity_poly.type
_entity_poly.pdbx_seq_one_letter_code
_entity_poly.pdbx_strand_id
1 'polypeptide(L)'
;MAADQQTDEEIRDLLPAAIAQDRRAVNRLIQLIHPKVVLFCRGKLSMHGYPTPDDVAQDVCIAVAKALSGYEDRGAPFMAFVYQVARNKITDAYRFQTRDMSDPTEELPEEESFQDSPEDVYLSQDSCNDLAKKLDILSEKSREILLLRVIHGYSAEETAEIVGSKPTAVRVAQHRAVMKLKKHGIIQQ
;
A
#
# COMPACT_ATOMS: atom_id res chain seq x y z
N MET A 1 -13.17 4.86 -9.86
CA MET A 1 -13.72 3.56 -10.36
C MET A 1 -13.32 3.27 -11.80
N ALA A 2 -13.59 4.11 -12.81
CA ALA A 2 -13.18 3.82 -14.20
C ALA A 2 -11.64 3.84 -14.41
N ALA A 3 -10.93 4.76 -13.78
CA ALA A 3 -9.46 4.87 -13.90
C ALA A 3 -8.71 3.68 -13.28
N ASP A 4 -9.21 3.11 -12.18
CA ASP A 4 -8.59 1.94 -11.56
C ASP A 4 -8.78 0.67 -12.39
N GLN A 5 -9.97 0.49 -13.00
CA GLN A 5 -10.22 -0.63 -13.90
C GLN A 5 -9.31 -0.59 -15.14
N GLN A 6 -9.12 0.60 -15.72
CA GLN A 6 -8.24 0.78 -16.87
C GLN A 6 -6.76 0.50 -16.51
N THR A 7 -6.34 0.88 -15.31
CA THR A 7 -4.99 0.57 -14.81
C THR A 7 -4.80 -0.93 -14.59
N ASP A 8 -5.80 -1.62 -14.06
CA ASP A 8 -5.71 -3.07 -13.81
C ASP A 8 -5.74 -3.88 -15.14
N GLU A 9 -6.44 -3.39 -16.17
CA GLU A 9 -6.38 -3.95 -17.53
C GLU A 9 -4.98 -3.75 -18.14
N GLU A 10 -4.42 -2.53 -18.07
CA GLU A 10 -3.07 -2.24 -18.55
C GLU A 10 -2.01 -3.09 -17.85
N ILE A 11 -2.13 -3.28 -16.53
CA ILE A 11 -1.25 -4.17 -15.76
C ILE A 11 -1.32 -5.59 -16.31
N ARG A 12 -2.53 -6.12 -16.58
CA ARG A 12 -2.72 -7.48 -17.11
C ARG A 12 -2.07 -7.66 -18.47
N ASP A 13 -2.21 -6.68 -19.35
CA ASP A 13 -1.63 -6.71 -20.70
C ASP A 13 -0.10 -6.66 -20.69
N LEU A 14 0.48 -5.95 -19.71
CA LEU A 14 1.94 -5.83 -19.55
C LEU A 14 2.58 -7.07 -18.91
N LEU A 15 1.83 -7.85 -18.14
CA LEU A 15 2.37 -8.96 -17.34
C LEU A 15 3.18 -9.98 -18.15
N PRO A 16 2.73 -10.49 -19.32
CA PRO A 16 3.50 -11.49 -20.08
C PRO A 16 4.88 -10.97 -20.48
N ALA A 17 4.98 -9.73 -20.96
CA ALA A 17 6.23 -9.11 -21.33
C ALA A 17 7.10 -8.79 -20.11
N ALA A 18 6.51 -8.36 -19.00
CA ALA A 18 7.23 -8.07 -17.77
C ALA A 18 7.81 -9.35 -17.13
N ILE A 19 7.09 -10.47 -17.17
CA ILE A 19 7.58 -11.79 -16.75
C ILE A 19 8.76 -12.24 -17.62
N ALA A 20 8.69 -11.98 -18.94
CA ALA A 20 9.79 -12.22 -19.87
C ALA A 20 10.96 -11.22 -19.71
N GLN A 21 10.93 -10.37 -18.71
CA GLN A 21 11.97 -9.38 -18.37
C GLN A 21 12.17 -8.30 -19.44
N ASP A 22 11.15 -7.98 -20.24
CA ASP A 22 11.21 -6.79 -21.11
C ASP A 22 11.32 -5.52 -20.25
N ARG A 23 12.40 -4.77 -20.43
CA ARG A 23 12.70 -3.59 -19.60
C ARG A 23 11.62 -2.51 -19.70
N ARG A 24 10.99 -2.33 -20.85
CA ARG A 24 9.95 -1.31 -21.04
C ARG A 24 8.67 -1.73 -20.31
N ALA A 25 8.29 -3.00 -20.45
CA ALA A 25 7.14 -3.56 -19.76
C ALA A 25 7.32 -3.53 -18.24
N VAL A 26 8.49 -3.93 -17.73
CA VAL A 26 8.81 -3.86 -16.28
C VAL A 26 8.75 -2.42 -15.79
N ASN A 27 9.40 -1.47 -16.47
CA ASN A 27 9.38 -0.06 -16.06
C ASN A 27 7.95 0.50 -16.06
N ARG A 28 7.16 0.21 -17.09
CA ARG A 28 5.77 0.68 -17.16
C ARG A 28 4.92 0.07 -16.06
N LEU A 29 5.08 -1.23 -15.79
CA LEU A 29 4.39 -1.92 -14.71
C LEU A 29 4.71 -1.29 -13.35
N ILE A 30 5.99 -1.01 -13.07
CA ILE A 30 6.40 -0.35 -11.82
C ILE A 30 5.79 1.06 -11.72
N GLN A 31 5.77 1.85 -12.79
CA GLN A 31 5.10 3.16 -12.79
C GLN A 31 3.62 3.08 -12.43
N LEU A 32 2.92 2.06 -12.90
CA LEU A 32 1.49 1.86 -12.62
C LEU A 32 1.22 1.42 -11.17
N ILE A 33 2.06 0.56 -10.60
CA ILE A 33 1.85 0.06 -9.24
C ILE A 33 2.40 1.00 -8.17
N HIS A 34 3.45 1.78 -8.45
CA HIS A 34 4.14 2.62 -7.47
C HIS A 34 3.18 3.55 -6.69
N PRO A 35 2.30 4.37 -7.31
CA PRO A 35 1.40 5.25 -6.56
C PRO A 35 0.44 4.46 -5.66
N LYS A 36 -0.03 3.29 -6.10
CA LYS A 36 -0.89 2.41 -5.27
C LYS A 36 -0.13 1.86 -4.06
N VAL A 37 1.13 1.48 -4.24
CA VAL A 37 2.00 0.97 -3.17
C VAL A 37 2.36 2.08 -2.17
N VAL A 38 2.72 3.28 -2.64
CA VAL A 38 2.99 4.44 -1.77
C VAL A 38 1.80 4.73 -0.88
N LEU A 39 0.60 4.83 -1.46
CA LEU A 39 -0.62 5.12 -0.70
C LEU A 39 -0.91 4.02 0.33
N PHE A 40 -0.69 2.76 -0.02
CA PHE A 40 -0.83 1.62 0.89
C PHE A 40 0.18 1.69 2.05
N CYS A 41 1.45 1.97 1.77
CA CYS A 41 2.49 2.09 2.80
C CYS A 41 2.21 3.27 3.74
N ARG A 42 1.86 4.45 3.20
CA ARG A 42 1.50 5.65 3.98
C ARG A 42 0.26 5.41 4.86
N GLY A 43 -0.70 4.61 4.41
CA GLY A 43 -1.86 4.23 5.21
C GLY A 43 -1.58 3.20 6.31
N LYS A 44 -0.43 2.53 6.26
CA LYS A 44 -0.05 1.45 7.20
C LYS A 44 1.09 1.86 8.15
N LEU A 45 2.03 2.65 7.69
CA LEU A 45 3.22 3.08 8.44
C LEU A 45 3.07 4.51 8.95
N SER A 46 3.67 4.79 10.10
CA SER A 46 3.83 6.17 10.57
C SER A 46 4.81 6.91 9.66
N MET A 47 4.54 8.20 9.40
CA MET A 47 5.44 9.07 8.65
C MET A 47 6.67 9.49 9.47
N HIS A 48 6.67 9.24 10.78
CA HIS A 48 7.78 9.56 11.66
C HIS A 48 8.60 8.30 11.93
N GLY A 49 9.85 8.32 11.52
CA GLY A 49 10.80 7.24 11.73
C GLY A 49 11.35 6.66 10.42
N TYR A 50 12.47 5.96 10.55
CA TYR A 50 13.15 5.28 9.43
C TYR A 50 12.93 3.76 9.57
N PRO A 51 12.69 3.03 8.46
CA PRO A 51 12.45 3.54 7.11
C PRO A 51 11.12 4.28 6.98
N THR A 52 11.07 5.28 6.10
CA THR A 52 9.84 6.01 5.78
C THR A 52 8.88 5.16 4.95
N PRO A 53 7.57 5.48 4.90
CA PRO A 53 6.63 4.79 4.01
C PRO A 53 7.06 4.78 2.54
N ASP A 54 7.72 5.85 2.09
CA ASP A 54 8.20 5.97 0.70
C ASP A 54 9.42 5.08 0.45
N ASP A 55 10.35 4.95 1.41
CA ASP A 55 11.46 3.99 1.33
C ASP A 55 10.94 2.56 1.23
N VAL A 56 9.94 2.23 2.06
CA VAL A 56 9.31 0.91 2.03
C VAL A 56 8.60 0.67 0.70
N ALA A 57 7.95 1.69 0.14
CA ALA A 57 7.30 1.59 -1.17
C ALA A 57 8.31 1.33 -2.30
N GLN A 58 9.47 2.00 -2.27
CA GLN A 58 10.56 1.71 -3.21
C GLN A 58 11.07 0.27 -3.06
N ASP A 59 11.28 -0.19 -1.84
CA ASP A 59 11.69 -1.56 -1.55
C ASP A 59 10.70 -2.60 -2.05
N VAL A 60 9.39 -2.31 -1.95
CA VAL A 60 8.32 -3.14 -2.52
C VAL A 60 8.46 -3.20 -4.04
N CYS A 61 8.60 -2.07 -4.71
CA CYS A 61 8.75 -2.02 -6.16
C CYS A 61 9.98 -2.80 -6.64
N ILE A 62 11.12 -2.67 -5.95
CA ILE A 62 12.34 -3.43 -6.25
C ILE A 62 12.11 -4.94 -6.05
N ALA A 63 11.44 -5.32 -4.95
CA ALA A 63 11.15 -6.73 -4.67
C ALA A 63 10.19 -7.33 -5.70
N VAL A 64 9.14 -6.58 -6.09
CA VAL A 64 8.21 -6.99 -7.15
C VAL A 64 8.95 -7.18 -8.48
N ALA A 65 9.77 -6.20 -8.90
CA ALA A 65 10.53 -6.30 -10.15
C ALA A 65 11.46 -7.52 -10.18
N LYS A 66 12.12 -7.84 -9.06
CA LYS A 66 12.98 -9.03 -8.94
C LYS A 66 12.18 -10.33 -8.98
N ALA A 67 10.98 -10.35 -8.43
CA ALA A 67 10.14 -11.54 -8.35
C ALA A 67 9.36 -11.83 -9.65
N LEU A 68 9.28 -10.88 -10.59
CA LEU A 68 8.51 -11.03 -11.84
C LEU A 68 8.93 -12.24 -12.67
N SER A 69 10.22 -12.56 -12.74
CA SER A 69 10.71 -13.70 -13.53
C SER A 69 10.22 -15.06 -13.04
N GLY A 70 9.83 -15.15 -11.78
CA GLY A 70 9.26 -16.36 -11.18
C GLY A 70 7.76 -16.23 -10.85
N TYR A 71 7.12 -15.15 -11.29
CA TYR A 71 5.70 -14.95 -11.04
C TYR A 71 4.85 -15.89 -11.90
N GLU A 72 3.95 -16.63 -11.25
CA GLU A 72 2.95 -17.47 -11.89
C GLU A 72 1.58 -16.82 -11.73
N ASP A 73 0.89 -16.55 -12.85
CA ASP A 73 -0.50 -16.09 -12.80
C ASP A 73 -1.39 -17.26 -12.37
N ARG A 74 -1.96 -17.13 -11.17
CA ARG A 74 -2.89 -18.10 -10.57
C ARG A 74 -4.34 -17.66 -10.64
N GLY A 75 -4.66 -16.68 -11.50
CA GLY A 75 -6.02 -16.15 -11.67
C GLY A 75 -6.43 -15.13 -10.58
N ALA A 76 -5.56 -14.81 -9.63
CA ALA A 76 -5.78 -13.71 -8.70
C ALA A 76 -5.29 -12.38 -9.31
N PRO A 77 -5.86 -11.22 -8.93
CA PRO A 77 -5.36 -9.94 -9.40
C PRO A 77 -3.87 -9.77 -9.08
N PHE A 78 -3.08 -9.28 -10.04
CA PHE A 78 -1.63 -9.05 -9.83
C PHE A 78 -1.34 -8.18 -8.60
N MET A 79 -2.19 -7.19 -8.35
CA MET A 79 -2.07 -6.36 -7.16
C MET A 79 -2.20 -7.14 -5.84
N ALA A 80 -2.83 -8.31 -5.83
CA ALA A 80 -2.85 -9.18 -4.64
C ALA A 80 -1.43 -9.65 -4.28
N PHE A 81 -0.64 -10.04 -5.29
CA PHE A 81 0.79 -10.34 -5.12
C PHE A 81 1.58 -9.12 -4.65
N VAL A 82 1.38 -7.95 -5.29
CA VAL A 82 2.06 -6.70 -4.92
C VAL A 82 1.79 -6.34 -3.45
N TYR A 83 0.53 -6.39 -2.99
CA TYR A 83 0.20 -6.09 -1.59
C TYR A 83 0.70 -7.16 -0.61
N GLN A 84 0.84 -8.41 -1.05
CA GLN A 84 1.51 -9.43 -0.22
C GLN A 84 2.99 -9.07 0.01
N VAL A 85 3.70 -8.64 -1.05
CA VAL A 85 5.08 -8.15 -0.93
C VAL A 85 5.14 -6.91 -0.02
N ALA A 86 4.21 -5.96 -0.22
CA ALA A 86 4.13 -4.75 0.61
C ALA A 86 3.92 -5.08 2.10
N ARG A 87 3.02 -6.01 2.44
CA ARG A 87 2.82 -6.45 3.84
C ARG A 87 4.09 -7.02 4.47
N ASN A 88 4.83 -7.83 3.72
CA ASN A 88 6.09 -8.38 4.21
C ASN A 88 7.09 -7.27 4.52
N LYS A 89 7.27 -6.32 3.58
CA LYS A 89 8.17 -5.16 3.75
C LYS A 89 7.76 -4.25 4.90
N ILE A 90 6.47 -3.98 5.05
CA ILE A 90 5.92 -3.21 6.17
C ILE A 90 6.21 -3.92 7.51
N THR A 91 6.05 -5.24 7.57
CA THR A 91 6.36 -6.02 8.77
C THR A 91 7.84 -5.93 9.11
N ASP A 92 8.72 -5.98 8.10
CA ASP A 92 10.17 -5.85 8.31
C ASP A 92 10.53 -4.43 8.78
N ALA A 93 9.89 -3.39 8.24
CA ALA A 93 10.05 -2.01 8.69
C ALA A 93 9.64 -1.84 10.17
N TYR A 94 8.52 -2.40 10.59
CA TYR A 94 8.12 -2.39 12.00
C TYR A 94 9.13 -3.09 12.91
N ARG A 95 9.66 -4.23 12.47
CA ARG A 95 10.69 -4.94 13.25
C ARG A 95 11.98 -4.14 13.36
N PHE A 96 12.35 -3.42 12.30
CA PHE A 96 13.50 -2.53 12.33
C PHE A 96 13.29 -1.38 13.33
N GLN A 97 12.18 -0.66 13.23
CA GLN A 97 11.84 0.44 14.12
C GLN A 97 11.79 0.03 15.60
N THR A 98 11.25 -1.17 15.89
CA THR A 98 11.19 -1.66 17.29
C THR A 98 12.56 -2.07 17.85
N ARG A 99 13.50 -2.50 17.03
CA ARG A 99 14.87 -2.79 17.45
C ARG A 99 15.68 -1.52 17.71
N ASP A 100 15.52 -0.52 16.86
CA ASP A 100 16.23 0.76 16.96
C ASP A 100 15.81 1.54 18.22
N MET A 101 14.56 1.41 18.66
CA MET A 101 14.08 1.98 19.93
C MET A 101 14.66 1.28 21.17
N SER A 102 15.29 0.12 21.04
CA SER A 102 15.88 -0.64 22.15
C SER A 102 17.36 -0.32 22.38
N ASP A 103 17.98 0.42 21.47
CA ASP A 103 19.39 0.85 21.56
C ASP A 103 19.44 2.40 21.52
N PRO A 104 19.66 3.10 22.67
CA PRO A 104 19.71 4.55 22.69
C PRO A 104 21.10 5.02 22.24
N THR A 105 21.29 5.17 20.93
CA THR A 105 22.53 5.78 20.44
C THR A 105 22.30 6.62 19.19
N GLU A 106 22.64 7.91 19.34
CA GLU A 106 22.93 8.95 18.36
C GLU A 106 21.77 9.52 17.51
N GLU A 107 21.57 10.80 17.77
CA GLU A 107 20.82 11.74 16.93
C GLU A 107 21.37 11.74 15.50
N LEU A 108 20.55 11.29 14.55
CA LEU A 108 20.82 11.47 13.13
C LEU A 108 20.48 12.90 12.70
N PRO A 109 21.27 13.54 11.84
CA PRO A 109 20.99 14.89 11.35
C PRO A 109 19.69 14.92 10.54
N GLU A 110 18.91 15.98 10.73
CA GLU A 110 17.77 16.31 9.87
C GLU A 110 18.27 16.49 8.42
N GLU A 111 17.97 15.55 7.53
CA GLU A 111 18.18 15.74 6.10
C GLU A 111 17.03 16.56 5.52
N GLU A 112 17.42 17.69 4.92
CA GLU A 112 16.55 18.62 4.22
C GLU A 112 15.82 17.93 3.07
N SER A 113 14.49 18.13 3.03
CA SER A 113 13.59 17.62 2.02
C SER A 113 13.92 18.14 0.62
N PHE A 114 14.18 17.24 -0.31
CA PHE A 114 14.18 17.55 -1.74
C PHE A 114 12.76 17.94 -2.19
N GLN A 115 12.68 19.07 -2.88
CA GLN A 115 11.42 19.61 -3.43
C GLN A 115 10.90 18.72 -4.55
N ASP A 116 9.66 18.27 -4.40
CA ASP A 116 8.91 17.52 -5.39
C ASP A 116 8.44 18.40 -6.55
N SER A 117 8.48 17.83 -7.77
CA SER A 117 7.98 18.42 -9.00
C SER A 117 6.43 18.39 -9.05
N PRO A 118 5.75 19.43 -9.57
CA PRO A 118 4.31 19.59 -9.38
C PRO A 118 3.52 19.08 -10.57
N GLU A 119 3.17 17.81 -10.67
CA GLU A 119 2.18 17.36 -11.68
C GLU A 119 1.49 16.00 -11.45
N ASP A 120 1.48 15.47 -10.25
CA ASP A 120 0.61 14.35 -9.92
C ASP A 120 -0.32 14.73 -8.77
N VAL A 121 -1.58 14.28 -8.81
CA VAL A 121 -2.60 14.51 -7.78
C VAL A 121 -2.18 13.78 -6.49
N TYR A 122 -1.17 14.33 -5.83
CA TYR A 122 -0.79 13.93 -4.49
C TYR A 122 -1.85 14.48 -3.53
N LEU A 123 -2.55 13.58 -2.87
CA LEU A 123 -3.04 13.93 -1.55
C LEU A 123 -1.84 14.53 -0.81
N SER A 124 -1.92 15.81 -0.40
CA SER A 124 -0.80 16.48 0.26
C SER A 124 -0.28 15.59 1.39
N GLN A 125 1.01 15.60 1.66
CA GLN A 125 1.62 14.79 2.73
C GLN A 125 0.85 14.96 4.04
N ASP A 126 0.39 16.18 4.34
CA ASP A 126 -0.45 16.50 5.49
C ASP A 126 -1.79 15.76 5.48
N SER A 127 -2.44 15.64 4.33
CA SER A 127 -3.72 14.91 4.20
C SER A 127 -3.54 13.40 4.38
N CYS A 128 -2.42 12.83 3.93
CA CYS A 128 -2.10 11.42 4.15
C CYS A 128 -1.75 11.13 5.61
N ASN A 129 -1.01 12.05 6.26
CA ASN A 129 -0.69 11.96 7.68
C ASN A 129 -1.94 12.04 8.57
N ASP A 130 -2.84 12.96 8.24
CA ASP A 130 -4.12 13.10 8.94
C ASP A 130 -5.00 11.87 8.76
N LEU A 131 -5.02 11.29 7.56
CA LEU A 131 -5.75 10.05 7.31
C LEU A 131 -5.16 8.89 8.10
N ALA A 132 -3.83 8.71 8.09
CA ALA A 132 -3.16 7.66 8.83
C ALA A 132 -3.48 7.74 10.33
N LYS A 133 -3.33 8.94 10.95
CA LYS A 133 -3.69 9.18 12.36
C LYS A 133 -5.15 8.86 12.66
N LYS A 134 -6.07 9.26 11.77
CA LYS A 134 -7.51 8.96 11.91
C LYS A 134 -7.80 7.46 11.83
N LEU A 135 -7.01 6.71 11.09
CA LEU A 135 -7.16 5.27 10.96
C LEU A 135 -6.49 4.48 12.11
N ASP A 136 -5.67 5.12 12.96
CA ASP A 136 -4.96 4.46 14.08
C ASP A 136 -5.89 3.85 15.13
N ILE A 137 -7.12 4.33 15.24
CA ILE A 137 -8.14 3.73 16.10
C ILE A 137 -8.58 2.34 15.65
N LEU A 138 -8.34 1.98 14.39
CA LEU A 138 -8.72 0.69 13.83
C LEU A 138 -7.63 -0.36 14.10
N SER A 139 -8.05 -1.63 14.15
CA SER A 139 -7.08 -2.72 14.10
C SER A 139 -6.38 -2.73 12.73
N GLU A 140 -5.15 -3.23 12.68
CA GLU A 140 -4.35 -3.31 11.47
C GLU A 140 -5.11 -3.96 10.30
N LYS A 141 -5.77 -5.09 10.55
CA LYS A 141 -6.59 -5.77 9.54
C LYS A 141 -7.80 -4.95 9.07
N SER A 142 -8.47 -4.23 9.97
CA SER A 142 -9.60 -3.37 9.58
C SER A 142 -9.15 -2.16 8.77
N ARG A 143 -8.00 -1.58 9.11
CA ARG A 143 -7.36 -0.49 8.36
C ARG A 143 -7.02 -0.95 6.95
N GLU A 144 -6.38 -2.09 6.80
CA GLU A 144 -6.02 -2.66 5.51
C GLU A 144 -7.26 -2.92 4.63
N ILE A 145 -8.30 -3.50 5.19
CA ILE A 145 -9.57 -3.72 4.47
C ILE A 145 -10.17 -2.39 4.00
N LEU A 146 -10.15 -1.34 4.83
CA LEU A 146 -10.65 -0.03 4.42
C LEU A 146 -9.81 0.59 3.30
N LEU A 147 -8.49 0.54 3.39
CA LEU A 147 -7.59 1.03 2.34
C LEU A 147 -7.90 0.34 1.01
N LEU A 148 -7.98 -0.97 0.98
CA LEU A 148 -8.25 -1.74 -0.23
C LEU A 148 -9.65 -1.49 -0.79
N ARG A 149 -10.68 -1.44 0.08
CA ARG A 149 -12.08 -1.30 -0.33
C ARG A 149 -12.47 0.13 -0.72
N VAL A 150 -11.99 1.12 0.03
CA VAL A 150 -12.45 2.51 -0.09
C VAL A 150 -11.49 3.34 -0.93
N ILE A 151 -10.18 3.18 -0.72
CA ILE A 151 -9.17 3.99 -1.41
C ILE A 151 -8.76 3.34 -2.73
N HIS A 152 -8.53 2.03 -2.74
CA HIS A 152 -8.11 1.31 -3.95
C HIS A 152 -9.28 0.70 -4.74
N GLY A 153 -10.52 0.79 -4.26
CA GLY A 153 -11.73 0.42 -4.99
C GLY A 153 -11.95 -1.08 -5.22
N TYR A 154 -11.16 -1.98 -4.60
CA TYR A 154 -11.31 -3.42 -4.78
C TYR A 154 -12.65 -3.94 -4.26
N SER A 155 -13.22 -4.95 -4.92
CA SER A 155 -14.40 -5.67 -4.49
C SER A 155 -14.15 -6.44 -3.17
N ALA A 156 -15.21 -6.87 -2.49
CA ALA A 156 -15.05 -7.67 -1.27
C ALA A 156 -14.38 -9.02 -1.55
N GLU A 157 -14.59 -9.56 -2.73
CA GLU A 157 -14.01 -10.79 -3.26
C GLU A 157 -12.50 -10.63 -3.45
N GLU A 158 -12.07 -9.63 -4.23
CA GLU A 158 -10.66 -9.32 -4.48
C GLU A 158 -9.94 -8.96 -3.18
N THR A 159 -10.57 -8.14 -2.31
CA THR A 159 -10.00 -7.82 -1.01
C THR A 159 -9.82 -9.07 -0.15
N ALA A 160 -10.77 -10.02 -0.21
CA ALA A 160 -10.66 -11.27 0.55
C ALA A 160 -9.46 -12.12 0.09
N GLU A 161 -9.21 -12.17 -1.21
CA GLU A 161 -8.02 -12.82 -1.78
C GLU A 161 -6.73 -12.13 -1.30
N ILE A 162 -6.67 -10.80 -1.38
CA ILE A 162 -5.52 -10.01 -0.95
C ILE A 162 -5.20 -10.22 0.53
N VAL A 163 -6.20 -10.19 1.43
CA VAL A 163 -6.00 -10.27 2.88
C VAL A 163 -6.07 -11.69 3.45
N GLY A 164 -6.25 -12.71 2.61
CA GLY A 164 -6.39 -14.09 3.04
C GLY A 164 -7.61 -14.31 3.94
N SER A 165 -8.80 -13.86 3.50
CA SER A 165 -10.04 -13.90 4.30
C SER A 165 -11.22 -14.38 3.45
N LYS A 166 -12.44 -14.35 4.01
CA LYS A 166 -13.67 -14.60 3.27
C LYS A 166 -14.37 -13.29 2.91
N PRO A 167 -15.04 -13.18 1.74
CA PRO A 167 -15.74 -11.95 1.34
C PRO A 167 -16.75 -11.46 2.37
N THR A 168 -17.46 -12.38 3.03
CA THR A 168 -18.40 -12.05 4.11
C THR A 168 -17.69 -11.40 5.32
N ALA A 169 -16.52 -11.92 5.70
CA ALA A 169 -15.72 -11.36 6.79
C ALA A 169 -15.17 -9.97 6.43
N VAL A 170 -14.79 -9.75 5.16
CA VAL A 170 -14.37 -8.44 4.65
C VAL A 170 -15.50 -7.42 4.76
N ARG A 171 -16.73 -7.76 4.33
CA ARG A 171 -17.90 -6.86 4.44
C ARG A 171 -18.21 -6.51 5.89
N VAL A 172 -18.18 -7.49 6.79
CA VAL A 172 -18.41 -7.26 8.22
C VAL A 172 -17.31 -6.38 8.83
N ALA A 173 -16.05 -6.64 8.51
CA ALA A 173 -14.92 -5.84 9.00
C ALA A 173 -14.99 -4.40 8.49
N GLN A 174 -15.29 -4.21 7.20
CA GLN A 174 -15.51 -2.88 6.62
C GLN A 174 -16.62 -2.12 7.34
N HIS A 175 -17.78 -2.76 7.52
CA HIS A 175 -18.92 -2.14 8.21
C HIS A 175 -18.55 -1.71 9.63
N ARG A 176 -17.93 -2.59 10.42
CA ARG A 176 -17.48 -2.29 11.79
C ARG A 176 -16.45 -1.16 11.82
N ALA A 177 -15.52 -1.13 10.89
CA ALA A 177 -14.52 -0.09 10.78
C ALA A 177 -15.17 1.28 10.49
N VAL A 178 -16.07 1.35 9.51
CA VAL A 178 -16.84 2.56 9.17
C VAL A 178 -17.66 3.04 10.36
N MET A 179 -18.37 2.15 11.06
CA MET A 179 -19.13 2.50 12.26
C MET A 179 -18.23 3.04 13.38
N LYS A 180 -17.03 2.47 13.54
CA LYS A 180 -16.06 2.95 14.53
C LYS A 180 -15.55 4.36 14.18
N LEU A 181 -15.24 4.64 12.91
CA LEU A 181 -14.83 5.96 12.43
C LEU A 181 -15.95 7.00 12.61
N LYS A 182 -17.21 6.65 12.30
CA LYS A 182 -18.39 7.51 12.55
C LYS A 182 -18.54 7.84 14.03
N LYS A 183 -18.44 6.84 14.91
CA LYS A 183 -18.56 7.03 16.37
C LYS A 183 -17.52 8.02 16.92
N HIS A 184 -16.34 8.09 16.29
CA HIS A 184 -15.28 9.01 16.70
C HIS A 184 -15.30 10.34 15.91
N GLY A 185 -16.35 10.61 15.12
CA GLY A 185 -16.51 11.86 14.37
C GLY A 185 -15.49 12.05 13.22
N ILE A 186 -14.83 10.98 12.77
CA ILE A 186 -13.80 11.04 11.74
C ILE A 186 -14.42 11.14 10.34
N ILE A 187 -15.58 10.51 10.16
CA ILE A 187 -16.38 10.59 8.92
C ILE A 187 -17.83 10.97 9.28
N GLN A 188 -18.40 11.86 8.46
CA GLN A 188 -19.81 12.27 8.61
C GLN A 188 -20.74 11.27 7.90
N GLN A 189 -22.05 11.39 8.16
CA GLN A 189 -23.09 10.56 7.54
C GLN A 189 -23.17 10.79 6.04
#